data_54523bc41170dc645e5dc1c79c800978
#
_entry.id   54523bc41170dc645e5dc1c79c800978
#
_cell.length_a   1.000
_cell.length_b   1.000
_cell.length_c   1.000
_cell.angle_alpha   90.00
_cell.angle_beta   90.00
_cell.angle_gamma   90.00
#
_symmetry.space_group_name_H-M   'P 1'
#
loop_
_entity.id
_entity.type
_entity.pdbx_description
1 polymer ?
#
loop_
_entity_poly.entity_id
_entity_poly.type
_entity_poly.pdbx_seq_one_letter_code
_entity_poly.pdbx_strand_id
1 'polypeptide(L)'
;MNTSYTSYAPVISVRNLTKSYGQHTVLRDISLDIYPGESVAVMGPSGSGKTTLLHALSGIIRIDSGTIQVLGGGPEIPGGRVELGALSEKQRTSLRANSFGFIFQQGLLIPELTAEENVSLAAMISGVSREQARGASANLLARLGLGDMCEKRIGELSGGQAQRVAIARSQITGAPITFADEPTGALDSVTAQEVMDLLLTLVPQQGKTLVIVTHDPQVAAQCSRTIHLHDGQIVQDNRQDPTAPGQLSGDSVQYRVPTPPSQPVPPQDAAPAPSAQPGVFQPGNPAGNPRQTYNRVSVRTQPPANVRYSPAYAPGTAHAAASRNHAPAPYKPARRLFSMRGFLGKGA
;
A
#
# COMPACT_ATOMS: atom_id res chain seq x y z
N MET A 1 -39.70 15.73 -1.74
CA MET A 1 -38.97 15.27 -2.94
C MET A 1 -38.08 14.13 -2.46
N ASN A 2 -38.42 12.88 -2.82
CA ASN A 2 -37.65 11.71 -2.43
C ASN A 2 -36.38 11.67 -3.28
N THR A 3 -35.25 12.00 -2.69
CA THR A 3 -33.94 11.77 -3.28
C THR A 3 -33.67 10.28 -3.17
N SER A 4 -33.92 9.55 -4.27
CA SER A 4 -33.54 8.15 -4.41
C SER A 4 -32.01 8.06 -4.33
N TYR A 5 -31.48 7.73 -3.18
CA TYR A 5 -30.08 7.31 -3.05
C TYR A 5 -29.91 6.05 -3.87
N THR A 6 -29.29 6.19 -5.03
CA THR A 6 -28.84 5.02 -5.81
C THR A 6 -27.83 4.30 -4.93
N SER A 7 -28.25 3.18 -4.33
CA SER A 7 -27.40 2.33 -3.48
C SER A 7 -26.31 1.71 -4.36
N TYR A 8 -25.19 2.41 -4.52
CA TYR A 8 -24.02 1.84 -5.18
C TYR A 8 -23.48 0.70 -4.32
N ALA A 9 -23.33 -0.47 -4.93
CA ALA A 9 -22.67 -1.58 -4.26
C ALA A 9 -21.19 -1.24 -3.98
N PRO A 10 -20.65 -1.50 -2.78
CA PRO A 10 -19.26 -1.18 -2.46
C PRO A 10 -18.28 -1.88 -3.41
N VAL A 11 -17.17 -1.23 -3.77
CA VAL A 11 -16.10 -1.85 -4.59
C VAL A 11 -15.23 -2.80 -3.75
N ILE A 12 -15.15 -2.56 -2.44
CA ILE A 12 -14.52 -3.44 -1.44
C ILE A 12 -15.48 -3.60 -0.29
N SER A 13 -15.76 -4.85 0.11
CA SER A 13 -16.58 -5.19 1.28
C SER A 13 -15.84 -6.18 2.15
N VAL A 14 -15.64 -5.84 3.41
CA VAL A 14 -14.88 -6.63 4.39
C VAL A 14 -15.79 -6.97 5.57
N ARG A 15 -15.75 -8.22 6.02
CA ARG A 15 -16.50 -8.70 7.18
C ARG A 15 -15.61 -9.54 8.09
N ASN A 16 -15.53 -9.15 9.34
CA ASN A 16 -14.87 -9.85 10.45
C ASN A 16 -13.43 -10.31 10.13
N LEU A 17 -12.69 -9.46 9.40
CA LEU A 17 -11.34 -9.79 8.95
C LEU A 17 -10.39 -9.86 10.14
N THR A 18 -9.68 -10.99 10.25
CA THR A 18 -8.62 -11.20 11.23
C THR A 18 -7.35 -11.65 10.53
N LYS A 19 -6.21 -11.10 10.98
CA LYS A 19 -4.88 -11.48 10.50
C LYS A 19 -3.88 -11.53 11.63
N SER A 20 -3.16 -12.65 11.72
CA SER A 20 -2.10 -12.89 12.71
C SER A 20 -0.80 -13.28 12.02
N TYR A 21 0.32 -13.01 12.68
CA TYR A 21 1.65 -13.51 12.35
C TYR A 21 2.20 -14.26 13.58
N GLY A 22 2.23 -15.57 13.49
CA GLY A 22 2.51 -16.43 14.64
C GLY A 22 1.45 -16.24 15.73
N GLN A 23 1.86 -15.86 16.93
CA GLN A 23 0.95 -15.60 18.05
C GLN A 23 0.45 -14.15 18.13
N HIS A 24 0.94 -13.26 17.27
CA HIS A 24 0.57 -11.86 17.30
C HIS A 24 -0.55 -11.57 16.30
N THR A 25 -1.74 -11.22 16.81
CA THR A 25 -2.87 -10.78 15.98
C THR A 25 -2.71 -9.31 15.65
N VAL A 26 -2.54 -9.00 14.36
CA VAL A 26 -2.31 -7.66 13.83
C VAL A 26 -3.60 -6.97 13.41
N LEU A 27 -4.55 -7.71 12.84
CA LEU A 27 -5.89 -7.19 12.50
C LEU A 27 -6.93 -8.02 13.25
N ARG A 28 -7.91 -7.34 13.86
CA ARG A 28 -8.89 -7.95 14.75
C ARG A 28 -10.29 -7.49 14.37
N ASP A 29 -11.08 -8.40 13.81
CA ASP A 29 -12.51 -8.19 13.53
C ASP A 29 -12.80 -6.92 12.71
N ILE A 30 -12.01 -6.68 11.67
CA ILE A 30 -12.21 -5.52 10.80
C ILE A 30 -13.41 -5.75 9.88
N SER A 31 -14.36 -4.81 9.91
CA SER A 31 -15.51 -4.78 9.00
C SER A 31 -15.65 -3.37 8.43
N LEU A 32 -15.67 -3.24 7.09
CA LEU A 32 -15.82 -1.97 6.39
C LEU A 32 -16.32 -2.16 4.96
N ASP A 33 -16.96 -1.14 4.42
CA ASP A 33 -17.32 -1.06 3.00
C ASP A 33 -16.69 0.20 2.38
N ILE A 34 -16.08 0.06 1.21
CA ILE A 34 -15.53 1.17 0.42
C ILE A 34 -16.32 1.27 -0.88
N TYR A 35 -16.76 2.47 -1.23
CA TYR A 35 -17.65 2.71 -2.36
C TYR A 35 -16.91 3.28 -3.58
N PRO A 36 -17.48 3.17 -4.79
CA PRO A 36 -16.89 3.74 -6.01
C PRO A 36 -16.64 5.24 -5.87
N GLY A 37 -15.45 5.71 -6.27
CA GLY A 37 -15.10 7.12 -6.26
C GLY A 37 -14.68 7.68 -4.90
N GLU A 38 -14.72 6.89 -3.80
CA GLU A 38 -14.20 7.34 -2.52
C GLU A 38 -12.66 7.47 -2.56
N SER A 39 -12.13 8.50 -1.88
CA SER A 39 -10.76 8.55 -1.41
C SER A 39 -10.75 8.28 0.09
N VAL A 40 -10.20 7.15 0.50
CA VAL A 40 -10.19 6.67 1.88
C VAL A 40 -8.79 6.73 2.44
N ALA A 41 -8.57 7.52 3.49
CA ALA A 41 -7.33 7.51 4.24
C ALA A 41 -7.44 6.55 5.44
N VAL A 42 -6.52 5.61 5.57
CA VAL A 42 -6.34 4.76 6.75
C VAL A 42 -5.22 5.31 7.60
N MET A 43 -5.57 5.86 8.75
CA MET A 43 -4.65 6.48 9.70
C MET A 43 -4.44 5.61 10.93
N GLY A 44 -3.37 5.91 11.68
CA GLY A 44 -3.08 5.28 12.95
C GLY A 44 -1.58 5.27 13.26
N PRO A 45 -1.19 4.96 14.51
CA PRO A 45 0.21 4.90 14.91
C PRO A 45 0.99 3.83 14.15
N SER A 46 2.32 3.89 14.22
CA SER A 46 3.17 2.83 13.68
C SER A 46 2.84 1.50 14.36
N GLY A 47 2.78 0.42 13.59
CA GLY A 47 2.42 -0.90 14.12
C GLY A 47 0.93 -1.17 14.31
N SER A 48 0.02 -0.20 14.06
CA SER A 48 -1.43 -0.42 14.20
C SER A 48 -2.06 -1.39 13.18
N GLY A 49 -1.30 -1.84 12.17
CA GLY A 49 -1.76 -2.78 11.15
C GLY A 49 -2.17 -2.17 9.81
N LYS A 50 -1.93 -0.87 9.57
CA LYS A 50 -2.34 -0.15 8.34
C LYS A 50 -1.87 -0.82 7.05
N THR A 51 -0.56 -1.04 6.90
CA THR A 51 0.01 -1.72 5.73
C THR A 51 -0.50 -3.16 5.62
N THR A 52 -0.69 -3.86 6.75
CA THR A 52 -1.28 -5.20 6.76
C THR A 52 -2.73 -5.18 6.24
N LEU A 53 -3.52 -4.18 6.64
CA LEU A 53 -4.88 -4.00 6.13
C LEU A 53 -4.86 -3.74 4.62
N LEU A 54 -4.03 -2.81 4.14
CA LEU A 54 -3.89 -2.53 2.71
C LEU A 54 -3.49 -3.79 1.93
N HIS A 55 -2.52 -4.57 2.42
CA HIS A 55 -2.09 -5.82 1.79
C HIS A 55 -3.19 -6.89 1.80
N ALA A 56 -4.03 -6.94 2.83
CA ALA A 56 -5.18 -7.83 2.88
C ALA A 56 -6.25 -7.44 1.86
N LEU A 57 -6.63 -6.14 1.81
CA LEU A 57 -7.62 -5.59 0.87
C LEU A 57 -7.22 -5.79 -0.59
N SER A 58 -5.93 -5.72 -0.87
CA SER A 58 -5.36 -5.89 -2.22
C SER A 58 -5.03 -7.34 -2.58
N GLY A 59 -5.28 -8.30 -1.68
CA GLY A 59 -5.00 -9.71 -1.91
C GLY A 59 -3.52 -10.06 -2.03
N ILE A 60 -2.62 -9.19 -1.53
CA ILE A 60 -1.17 -9.47 -1.43
C ILE A 60 -0.93 -10.55 -0.37
N ILE A 61 -1.62 -10.46 0.77
CA ILE A 61 -1.55 -11.47 1.83
C ILE A 61 -2.89 -12.20 1.96
N ARG A 62 -2.83 -13.43 2.49
CA ARG A 62 -4.01 -14.19 2.89
C ARG A 62 -4.43 -13.79 4.30
N ILE A 63 -5.73 -13.69 4.51
CA ILE A 63 -6.33 -13.50 5.84
C ILE A 63 -6.53 -14.84 6.54
N ASP A 64 -6.66 -14.82 7.86
CA ASP A 64 -6.84 -16.04 8.65
C ASP A 64 -8.33 -16.35 8.86
N SER A 65 -9.17 -15.31 8.99
CA SER A 65 -10.63 -15.44 9.04
C SER A 65 -11.34 -14.19 8.53
N GLY A 66 -12.64 -14.31 8.31
CA GLY A 66 -13.48 -13.27 7.70
C GLY A 66 -13.57 -13.38 6.19
N THR A 67 -14.14 -12.37 5.54
CA THR A 67 -14.30 -12.32 4.08
C THR A 67 -13.91 -10.96 3.53
N ILE A 68 -13.30 -10.95 2.34
CA ILE A 68 -13.04 -9.73 1.56
C ILE A 68 -13.60 -9.94 0.17
N GLN A 69 -14.62 -9.18 -0.17
CA GLN A 69 -15.18 -9.12 -1.52
C GLN A 69 -14.72 -7.87 -2.22
N VAL A 70 -14.25 -7.99 -3.44
CA VAL A 70 -13.78 -6.87 -4.26
C VAL A 70 -14.43 -6.90 -5.63
N LEU A 71 -14.46 -5.74 -6.30
CA LEU A 71 -14.85 -5.68 -7.71
C LEU A 71 -13.77 -6.37 -8.54
N GLY A 72 -14.14 -7.47 -9.17
CA GLY A 72 -13.26 -8.25 -10.03
C GLY A 72 -13.26 -7.76 -11.47
N GLY A 73 -12.18 -8.05 -12.18
CA GLY A 73 -12.02 -7.80 -13.61
C GLY A 73 -10.71 -8.41 -14.13
N GLY A 74 -10.72 -8.78 -15.39
CA GLY A 74 -9.55 -9.35 -16.07
C GLY A 74 -9.83 -10.68 -16.76
N PRO A 75 -8.85 -11.22 -17.51
CA PRO A 75 -9.06 -12.41 -18.34
C PRO A 75 -9.41 -13.67 -17.53
N GLU A 76 -8.90 -13.79 -16.32
CA GLU A 76 -9.04 -14.96 -15.45
C GLU A 76 -10.22 -14.84 -14.46
N ILE A 77 -10.82 -13.65 -14.37
CA ILE A 77 -11.88 -13.34 -13.41
C ILE A 77 -13.01 -12.61 -14.15
N PRO A 78 -14.18 -13.25 -14.31
CA PRO A 78 -15.34 -12.58 -14.87
C PRO A 78 -15.67 -11.29 -14.10
N GLY A 79 -16.14 -10.25 -14.81
CA GLY A 79 -16.56 -9.02 -14.15
C GLY A 79 -17.64 -9.28 -13.11
N GLY A 80 -17.54 -8.60 -11.97
CA GLY A 80 -18.45 -8.76 -10.84
C GLY A 80 -17.72 -8.78 -9.50
N ARG A 81 -18.42 -9.17 -8.45
CA ARG A 81 -17.81 -9.33 -7.11
C ARG A 81 -17.18 -10.69 -6.97
N VAL A 82 -15.97 -10.68 -6.42
CA VAL A 82 -15.21 -11.88 -6.13
C VAL A 82 -14.72 -11.86 -4.69
N GLU A 83 -14.72 -13.01 -4.04
CA GLU A 83 -14.15 -13.19 -2.71
C GLU A 83 -12.67 -13.54 -2.84
N LEU A 84 -11.79 -12.73 -2.24
CA LEU A 84 -10.33 -12.92 -2.32
C LEU A 84 -9.87 -14.25 -1.73
N GLY A 85 -10.56 -14.74 -0.68
CA GLY A 85 -10.26 -16.01 -0.02
C GLY A 85 -10.44 -17.22 -0.94
N ALA A 86 -11.43 -17.15 -1.83
CA ALA A 86 -11.78 -18.24 -2.76
C ALA A 86 -10.87 -18.30 -3.99
N LEU A 87 -10.08 -17.25 -4.27
CA LEU A 87 -9.24 -17.18 -5.46
C LEU A 87 -7.94 -17.99 -5.31
N SER A 88 -7.55 -18.69 -6.38
CA SER A 88 -6.22 -19.24 -6.54
C SER A 88 -5.16 -18.14 -6.64
N GLU A 89 -3.88 -18.46 -6.45
CA GLU A 89 -2.79 -17.45 -6.59
C GLU A 89 -2.71 -16.89 -8.02
N LYS A 90 -2.98 -17.68 -9.05
CA LYS A 90 -3.04 -17.22 -10.44
C LYS A 90 -4.14 -16.18 -10.63
N GLN A 91 -5.32 -16.44 -10.10
CA GLN A 91 -6.46 -15.51 -10.15
C GLN A 91 -6.20 -14.23 -9.35
N ARG A 92 -5.61 -14.34 -8.16
CA ARG A 92 -5.21 -13.15 -7.37
C ARG A 92 -4.17 -12.30 -8.10
N THR A 93 -3.19 -12.93 -8.76
CA THR A 93 -2.19 -12.22 -9.56
C THR A 93 -2.85 -11.52 -10.75
N SER A 94 -3.78 -12.19 -11.45
CA SER A 94 -4.56 -11.57 -12.51
C SER A 94 -5.41 -10.39 -12.01
N LEU A 95 -6.06 -10.54 -10.84
CA LEU A 95 -6.83 -9.46 -10.21
C LEU A 95 -5.95 -8.24 -9.90
N ARG A 96 -4.79 -8.46 -9.27
CA ARG A 96 -3.84 -7.38 -8.98
C ARG A 96 -3.36 -6.66 -10.24
N ALA A 97 -3.08 -7.39 -11.30
CA ALA A 97 -2.59 -6.81 -12.55
C ALA A 97 -3.64 -5.97 -13.30
N ASN A 98 -4.94 -6.34 -13.19
CA ASN A 98 -5.99 -5.74 -14.03
C ASN A 98 -6.96 -4.83 -13.26
N SER A 99 -7.12 -5.04 -11.94
CA SER A 99 -8.12 -4.31 -11.14
C SER A 99 -7.50 -3.40 -10.09
N PHE A 100 -6.20 -3.52 -9.80
CA PHE A 100 -5.55 -2.75 -8.75
C PHE A 100 -4.35 -1.97 -9.28
N GLY A 101 -4.26 -0.69 -8.91
CA GLY A 101 -3.05 0.11 -9.01
C GLY A 101 -2.33 0.14 -7.67
N PHE A 102 -0.99 0.15 -7.69
CA PHE A 102 -0.19 0.19 -6.46
C PHE A 102 0.82 1.33 -6.49
N ILE A 103 0.86 2.10 -5.40
CA ILE A 103 1.83 3.14 -5.12
C ILE A 103 2.43 2.85 -3.75
N PHE A 104 3.74 2.70 -3.67
CA PHE A 104 4.46 2.41 -2.44
C PHE A 104 5.31 3.60 -2.00
N GLN A 105 5.65 3.68 -0.72
CA GLN A 105 6.41 4.77 -0.11
C GLN A 105 7.73 5.08 -0.84
N GLN A 106 8.45 4.06 -1.29
CA GLN A 106 9.68 4.21 -2.07
C GLN A 106 9.45 4.03 -3.58
N GLY A 107 8.19 4.13 -4.05
CA GLY A 107 7.80 3.89 -5.44
C GLY A 107 7.95 2.43 -5.89
N LEU A 108 8.90 1.68 -5.36
CA LEU A 108 9.29 0.32 -5.80
C LEU A 108 9.39 0.23 -7.33
N LEU A 109 10.03 1.24 -7.93
CA LEU A 109 10.39 1.26 -9.34
C LEU A 109 11.61 0.40 -9.58
N ILE A 110 11.72 -0.15 -10.76
CA ILE A 110 12.87 -0.99 -11.18
C ILE A 110 14.00 -0.03 -11.60
N PRO A 111 15.12 0.03 -10.85
CA PRO A 111 16.16 1.04 -11.08
C PRO A 111 16.86 0.94 -12.42
N GLU A 112 16.93 -0.29 -12.97
CA GLU A 112 17.57 -0.60 -14.25
C GLU A 112 16.76 -0.14 -15.47
N LEU A 113 15.45 0.08 -15.28
CA LEU A 113 14.53 0.52 -16.31
C LEU A 113 14.41 2.05 -16.35
N THR A 114 14.08 2.58 -17.51
CA THR A 114 13.72 3.99 -17.68
C THR A 114 12.34 4.30 -17.05
N ALA A 115 11.98 5.57 -16.96
CA ALA A 115 10.66 5.98 -16.51
C ALA A 115 9.55 5.39 -17.39
N GLU A 116 9.73 5.46 -18.72
CA GLU A 116 8.75 4.90 -19.67
C GLU A 116 8.66 3.37 -19.52
N GLU A 117 9.78 2.67 -19.40
CA GLU A 117 9.82 1.22 -19.26
C GLU A 117 9.16 0.73 -17.96
N ASN A 118 9.34 1.45 -16.84
CA ASN A 118 8.66 1.16 -15.59
C ASN A 118 7.13 1.22 -15.73
N VAL A 119 6.62 2.18 -16.49
CA VAL A 119 5.18 2.35 -16.70
C VAL A 119 4.68 1.34 -17.73
N SER A 120 5.39 1.17 -18.87
CA SER A 120 4.97 0.27 -19.93
C SER A 120 4.95 -1.19 -19.51
N LEU A 121 5.85 -1.60 -18.62
CA LEU A 121 5.90 -2.96 -18.07
C LEU A 121 4.55 -3.34 -17.41
N ALA A 122 3.92 -2.44 -16.65
CA ALA A 122 2.63 -2.71 -16.02
C ALA A 122 1.51 -2.95 -17.07
N ALA A 123 1.49 -2.17 -18.14
CA ALA A 123 0.56 -2.37 -19.25
C ALA A 123 0.82 -3.69 -19.98
N MET A 124 2.10 -4.05 -20.20
CA MET A 124 2.48 -5.31 -20.84
C MET A 124 2.08 -6.54 -20.00
N ILE A 125 2.24 -6.48 -18.68
CA ILE A 125 1.78 -7.54 -17.75
C ILE A 125 0.26 -7.74 -17.86
N SER A 126 -0.50 -6.66 -18.15
CA SER A 126 -1.95 -6.72 -18.36
C SER A 126 -2.33 -7.17 -19.79
N GLY A 127 -1.35 -7.55 -20.63
CA GLY A 127 -1.59 -8.11 -21.97
C GLY A 127 -1.56 -7.08 -23.10
N VAL A 128 -1.17 -5.84 -22.87
CA VAL A 128 -0.99 -4.81 -23.92
C VAL A 128 0.31 -5.08 -24.69
N SER A 129 0.29 -4.90 -26.03
CA SER A 129 1.49 -5.06 -26.83
C SER A 129 2.57 -4.02 -26.44
N ARG A 130 3.85 -4.36 -26.65
CA ARG A 130 4.98 -3.48 -26.29
C ARG A 130 4.87 -2.09 -26.92
N GLU A 131 4.53 -2.04 -28.21
CA GLU A 131 4.42 -0.78 -28.95
C GLU A 131 3.29 0.11 -28.38
N GLN A 132 2.11 -0.48 -28.15
CA GLN A 132 0.97 0.23 -27.55
C GLN A 132 1.28 0.67 -26.11
N ALA A 133 1.94 -0.18 -25.32
CA ALA A 133 2.31 0.13 -23.94
C ALA A 133 3.27 1.33 -23.89
N ARG A 134 4.31 1.36 -24.74
CA ARG A 134 5.26 2.47 -24.84
C ARG A 134 4.56 3.78 -25.21
N GLY A 135 3.75 3.78 -26.26
CA GLY A 135 3.00 4.98 -26.66
C GLY A 135 2.06 5.50 -25.58
N ALA A 136 1.33 4.60 -24.91
CA ALA A 136 0.46 4.98 -23.80
C ALA A 136 1.23 5.52 -22.61
N SER A 137 2.40 4.93 -22.28
CA SER A 137 3.25 5.35 -21.17
C SER A 137 3.85 6.72 -21.40
N ALA A 138 4.41 6.99 -22.58
CA ALA A 138 4.95 8.30 -22.94
C ALA A 138 3.88 9.39 -22.85
N ASN A 139 2.67 9.13 -23.38
CA ASN A 139 1.55 10.05 -23.29
C ASN A 139 1.12 10.31 -21.83
N LEU A 140 1.08 9.28 -20.99
CA LEU A 140 0.71 9.43 -19.58
C LEU A 140 1.78 10.20 -18.81
N LEU A 141 3.06 9.89 -19.01
CA LEU A 141 4.18 10.62 -18.41
C LEU A 141 4.18 12.10 -18.83
N ALA A 142 3.95 12.41 -20.10
CA ALA A 142 3.84 13.79 -20.57
C ALA A 142 2.71 14.56 -19.84
N ARG A 143 1.55 13.93 -19.65
CA ARG A 143 0.42 14.51 -18.88
C ARG A 143 0.76 14.75 -17.40
N LEU A 144 1.71 14.02 -16.85
CA LEU A 144 2.20 14.18 -15.48
C LEU A 144 3.41 15.11 -15.38
N GLY A 145 3.74 15.84 -16.46
CA GLY A 145 4.86 16.76 -16.52
C GLY A 145 6.23 16.07 -16.59
N LEU A 146 6.29 14.83 -17.08
CA LEU A 146 7.49 14.01 -17.20
C LEU A 146 7.84 13.64 -18.64
N GLY A 147 7.32 14.37 -19.65
CA GLY A 147 7.55 14.05 -21.06
C GLY A 147 9.04 13.96 -21.44
N ASP A 148 9.85 14.91 -20.95
CA ASP A 148 11.30 14.97 -21.22
C ASP A 148 12.09 13.97 -20.34
N MET A 149 11.43 13.23 -19.46
CA MET A 149 12.05 12.30 -18.52
C MET A 149 11.85 10.82 -18.91
N CYS A 150 11.15 10.55 -20.01
CA CYS A 150 10.79 9.19 -20.41
C CYS A 150 11.96 8.22 -20.48
N GLU A 151 13.08 8.67 -21.05
CA GLU A 151 14.30 7.86 -21.25
C GLU A 151 15.26 7.87 -20.04
N LYS A 152 14.97 8.68 -19.00
CA LYS A 152 15.80 8.71 -17.78
C LYS A 152 15.57 7.48 -16.92
N ARG A 153 16.63 6.98 -16.32
CA ARG A 153 16.58 5.93 -15.29
C ARG A 153 16.12 6.53 -13.96
N ILE A 154 15.59 5.68 -13.10
CA ILE A 154 15.01 6.13 -11.83
C ILE A 154 16.01 6.89 -10.95
N GLY A 155 17.28 6.48 -10.93
CA GLY A 155 18.34 7.16 -10.18
C GLY A 155 18.69 8.58 -10.69
N GLU A 156 18.21 8.97 -11.87
CA GLU A 156 18.42 10.29 -12.47
C GLU A 156 17.24 11.25 -12.20
N LEU A 157 16.20 10.77 -11.52
CA LEU A 157 14.98 11.49 -11.20
C LEU A 157 15.01 12.03 -9.76
N SER A 158 14.39 13.19 -9.52
CA SER A 158 14.08 13.60 -8.14
C SER A 158 13.08 12.68 -7.48
N GLY A 159 12.98 12.69 -6.14
CA GLY A 159 12.01 11.88 -5.40
C GLY A 159 10.57 12.10 -5.88
N GLY A 160 10.17 13.35 -6.10
CA GLY A 160 8.84 13.69 -6.62
C GLY A 160 8.62 13.22 -8.05
N GLN A 161 9.64 13.30 -8.92
CA GLN A 161 9.58 12.77 -10.29
C GLN A 161 9.43 11.25 -10.27
N ALA A 162 10.22 10.54 -9.46
CA ALA A 162 10.10 9.10 -9.30
C ALA A 162 8.70 8.70 -8.77
N GLN A 163 8.16 9.45 -7.81
CA GLN A 163 6.82 9.20 -7.31
C GLN A 163 5.74 9.42 -8.37
N ARG A 164 5.86 10.44 -9.22
CA ARG A 164 4.97 10.64 -10.37
C ARG A 164 5.07 9.48 -11.39
N VAL A 165 6.26 8.89 -11.59
CA VAL A 165 6.42 7.66 -12.40
C VAL A 165 5.67 6.49 -11.73
N ALA A 166 5.76 6.32 -10.41
CA ALA A 166 5.02 5.28 -9.68
C ALA A 166 3.49 5.47 -9.80
N ILE A 167 3.01 6.72 -9.77
CA ILE A 167 1.61 7.05 -10.03
C ILE A 167 1.23 6.68 -11.47
N ALA A 168 2.06 7.07 -12.46
CA ALA A 168 1.81 6.69 -13.87
C ALA A 168 1.71 5.16 -14.02
N ARG A 169 2.63 4.41 -13.42
CA ARG A 169 2.61 2.95 -13.43
C ARG A 169 1.32 2.39 -12.82
N SER A 170 0.82 2.96 -11.73
CA SER A 170 -0.41 2.52 -11.09
C SER A 170 -1.67 2.79 -11.93
N GLN A 171 -1.62 3.81 -12.80
CA GLN A 171 -2.77 4.27 -13.59
C GLN A 171 -2.81 3.76 -15.02
N ILE A 172 -1.70 3.25 -15.57
CA ILE A 172 -1.59 2.86 -16.98
C ILE A 172 -2.55 1.72 -17.37
N THR A 173 -2.87 0.83 -16.44
CA THR A 173 -3.82 -0.27 -16.65
C THR A 173 -5.28 0.16 -16.59
N GLY A 174 -5.58 1.40 -16.16
CA GLY A 174 -6.93 1.86 -15.94
C GLY A 174 -7.66 1.22 -14.77
N ALA A 175 -6.93 0.63 -13.83
CA ALA A 175 -7.46 -0.07 -12.66
C ALA A 175 -8.49 0.78 -11.89
N PRO A 176 -9.64 0.20 -11.50
CA PRO A 176 -10.71 0.92 -10.80
C PRO A 176 -10.38 1.24 -9.33
N ILE A 177 -9.42 0.54 -8.73
CA ILE A 177 -9.02 0.73 -7.34
C ILE A 177 -7.51 0.96 -7.29
N THR A 178 -7.09 2.01 -6.60
CA THR A 178 -5.67 2.32 -6.36
C THR A 178 -5.38 2.25 -4.86
N PHE A 179 -4.36 1.48 -4.51
CA PHE A 179 -3.82 1.37 -3.16
C PHE A 179 -2.52 2.17 -3.07
N ALA A 180 -2.39 3.03 -2.07
CA ALA A 180 -1.20 3.83 -1.83
C ALA A 180 -0.72 3.66 -0.38
N ASP A 181 0.50 3.17 -0.21
CA ASP A 181 1.13 3.01 1.10
C ASP A 181 2.15 4.13 1.30
N GLU A 182 1.85 5.10 2.18
CA GLU A 182 2.68 6.28 2.50
C GLU A 182 3.19 7.00 1.24
N PRO A 183 2.30 7.42 0.29
CA PRO A 183 2.72 7.86 -1.05
C PRO A 183 3.58 9.14 -1.05
N THR A 184 3.63 9.86 0.07
CA THR A 184 4.38 11.12 0.22
C THR A 184 5.44 11.07 1.32
N GLY A 185 5.57 9.93 2.03
CA GLY A 185 6.39 9.82 3.23
C GLY A 185 7.91 10.02 3.06
N ALA A 186 8.42 10.07 1.82
CA ALA A 186 9.82 10.32 1.50
C ALA A 186 10.05 11.68 0.81
N LEU A 187 9.03 12.54 0.76
CA LEU A 187 9.06 13.81 0.03
C LEU A 187 9.05 15.01 0.98
N ASP A 188 9.59 16.14 0.54
CA ASP A 188 9.39 17.42 1.21
C ASP A 188 7.92 17.87 1.09
N SER A 189 7.50 18.80 1.95
CA SER A 189 6.09 19.21 2.08
C SER A 189 5.50 19.80 0.79
N VAL A 190 6.28 20.52 0.00
CA VAL A 190 5.79 21.11 -1.25
C VAL A 190 5.57 20.04 -2.31
N THR A 191 6.58 19.19 -2.51
CA THR A 191 6.49 18.06 -3.44
C THR A 191 5.41 17.06 -3.01
N ALA A 192 5.24 16.82 -1.69
CA ALA A 192 4.20 15.98 -1.13
C ALA A 192 2.80 16.48 -1.50
N GLN A 193 2.56 17.81 -1.38
CA GLN A 193 1.29 18.42 -1.75
C GLN A 193 1.01 18.26 -3.26
N GLU A 194 1.99 18.54 -4.12
CA GLU A 194 1.84 18.37 -5.57
C GLU A 194 1.50 16.92 -5.98
N VAL A 195 2.14 15.95 -5.32
CA VAL A 195 1.89 14.53 -5.55
C VAL A 195 0.48 14.14 -5.09
N MET A 196 0.02 14.66 -3.95
CA MET A 196 -1.33 14.40 -3.44
C MET A 196 -2.40 15.02 -4.33
N ASP A 197 -2.24 16.28 -4.76
CA ASP A 197 -3.16 16.95 -5.68
C ASP A 197 -3.30 16.17 -6.99
N LEU A 198 -2.16 15.71 -7.52
CA LEU A 198 -2.11 14.87 -8.70
C LEU A 198 -2.87 13.55 -8.51
N LEU A 199 -2.63 12.88 -7.38
CA LEU A 199 -3.24 11.58 -7.08
C LEU A 199 -4.76 11.69 -6.89
N LEU A 200 -5.22 12.70 -6.16
CA LEU A 200 -6.65 12.97 -5.94
C LEU A 200 -7.37 13.39 -7.23
N THR A 201 -6.67 14.10 -8.12
CA THR A 201 -7.21 14.46 -9.44
C THR A 201 -7.33 13.26 -10.37
N LEU A 202 -6.30 12.40 -10.41
CA LEU A 202 -6.25 11.28 -11.36
C LEU A 202 -7.12 10.10 -10.98
N VAL A 203 -7.40 9.90 -9.69
CA VAL A 203 -8.10 8.69 -9.23
C VAL A 203 -9.57 8.98 -8.92
N PRO A 204 -9.96 9.74 -7.87
CA PRO A 204 -11.37 9.92 -7.55
C PRO A 204 -12.14 10.71 -8.63
N GLN A 205 -11.54 11.75 -9.21
CA GLN A 205 -12.21 12.55 -10.24
C GLN A 205 -12.52 11.78 -11.54
N GLN A 206 -11.85 10.63 -11.77
CA GLN A 206 -12.17 9.70 -12.85
C GLN A 206 -13.17 8.61 -12.43
N GLY A 207 -13.81 8.74 -11.27
CA GLY A 207 -14.73 7.76 -10.72
C GLY A 207 -14.04 6.49 -10.19
N LYS A 208 -12.70 6.52 -10.04
CA LYS A 208 -11.91 5.43 -9.47
C LYS A 208 -11.82 5.59 -7.94
N THR A 209 -11.56 4.51 -7.25
CA THR A 209 -11.44 4.48 -5.79
C THR A 209 -9.98 4.53 -5.37
N LEU A 210 -9.67 5.35 -4.35
CA LEU A 210 -8.33 5.50 -3.79
C LEU A 210 -8.33 5.08 -2.32
N VAL A 211 -7.42 4.19 -1.95
CA VAL A 211 -7.18 3.79 -0.55
C VAL A 211 -5.75 4.16 -0.20
N ILE A 212 -5.58 5.12 0.71
CA ILE A 212 -4.26 5.61 1.16
C ILE A 212 -4.03 5.15 2.59
N VAL A 213 -2.87 4.59 2.86
CA VAL A 213 -2.35 4.43 4.21
C VAL A 213 -1.40 5.58 4.48
N THR A 214 -1.59 6.29 5.57
CA THR A 214 -0.72 7.40 5.97
C THR A 214 -0.75 7.64 7.47
N HIS A 215 0.31 8.24 8.00
CA HIS A 215 0.34 8.79 9.34
C HIS A 215 0.23 10.33 9.33
N ASP A 216 0.21 10.96 8.14
CA ASP A 216 0.12 12.41 7.97
C ASP A 216 -1.35 12.86 7.97
N PRO A 217 -1.77 13.67 8.97
CA PRO A 217 -3.12 14.20 9.04
C PRO A 217 -3.45 15.17 7.90
N GLN A 218 -2.46 15.84 7.29
CA GLN A 218 -2.70 16.73 6.16
C GLN A 218 -3.09 15.95 4.91
N VAL A 219 -2.46 14.81 4.68
CA VAL A 219 -2.83 13.87 3.60
C VAL A 219 -4.23 13.31 3.84
N ALA A 220 -4.53 12.89 5.06
CA ALA A 220 -5.84 12.33 5.40
C ALA A 220 -6.98 13.36 5.27
N ALA A 221 -6.72 14.62 5.64
CA ALA A 221 -7.70 15.70 5.53
C ALA A 221 -8.12 16.03 4.09
N GLN A 222 -7.35 15.61 3.10
CA GLN A 222 -7.66 15.80 1.68
C GLN A 222 -8.54 14.64 1.12
N CYS A 223 -8.68 13.55 1.86
CA CYS A 223 -9.50 12.41 1.45
C CYS A 223 -10.96 12.59 1.84
N SER A 224 -11.90 12.02 1.07
CA SER A 224 -13.33 12.08 1.37
C SER A 224 -13.74 11.30 2.63
N ARG A 225 -12.86 10.41 3.12
CA ARG A 225 -13.12 9.58 4.29
C ARG A 225 -11.82 9.24 5.01
N THR A 226 -11.85 9.28 6.34
CA THR A 226 -10.72 8.90 7.19
C THR A 226 -11.12 7.80 8.15
N ILE A 227 -10.38 6.69 8.12
CA ILE A 227 -10.53 5.53 9.01
C ILE A 227 -9.34 5.51 9.95
N HIS A 228 -9.57 5.52 11.26
CA HIS A 228 -8.53 5.40 12.26
C HIS A 228 -8.40 3.96 12.74
N LEU A 229 -7.20 3.41 12.57
CA LEU A 229 -6.82 2.07 13.00
C LEU A 229 -5.94 2.16 14.25
N HIS A 230 -6.33 1.46 15.30
CA HIS A 230 -5.55 1.35 16.54
C HIS A 230 -5.56 -0.11 17.02
N ASP A 231 -4.39 -0.66 17.33
CA ASP A 231 -4.21 -2.06 17.78
C ASP A 231 -4.96 -3.09 16.93
N GLY A 232 -4.97 -2.87 15.61
CA GLY A 232 -5.60 -3.77 14.66
C GLY A 232 -7.13 -3.66 14.59
N GLN A 233 -7.73 -2.64 15.18
CA GLN A 233 -9.19 -2.39 15.15
C GLN A 233 -9.49 -1.01 14.58
N ILE A 234 -10.64 -0.87 13.91
CA ILE A 234 -11.17 0.43 13.51
C ILE A 234 -11.78 1.08 14.75
N VAL A 235 -11.20 2.21 15.17
CA VAL A 235 -11.67 2.98 16.33
C VAL A 235 -12.51 4.19 15.92
N GLN A 236 -12.36 4.65 14.67
CA GLN A 236 -13.11 5.78 14.14
C GLN A 236 -13.21 5.67 12.62
N ASP A 237 -14.36 6.06 12.06
CA ASP A 237 -14.63 6.08 10.63
C ASP A 237 -15.42 7.36 10.31
N ASN A 238 -14.74 8.35 9.76
CA ASN A 238 -15.29 9.69 9.48
C ASN A 238 -15.44 9.87 7.97
N ARG A 239 -16.64 10.15 7.50
CA ARG A 239 -16.90 10.62 6.14
C ARG A 239 -16.97 12.13 6.11
N GLN A 240 -16.26 12.75 5.20
CA GLN A 240 -16.43 14.16 4.90
C GLN A 240 -17.62 14.29 3.94
N ASP A 241 -18.63 15.06 4.33
CA ASP A 241 -19.75 15.37 3.46
C ASP A 241 -19.27 16.36 2.38
N PRO A 242 -19.25 16.00 1.08
CA PRO A 242 -18.77 16.90 0.02
C PRO A 242 -19.69 18.14 -0.17
N THR A 243 -20.85 18.18 0.50
CA THR A 243 -21.81 19.28 0.38
C THR A 243 -21.81 20.28 1.54
N ALA A 244 -21.00 20.04 2.59
CA ALA A 244 -20.92 20.92 3.75
C ALA A 244 -19.72 21.87 3.66
N PRO A 245 -19.89 23.16 3.37
CA PRO A 245 -18.80 24.12 3.49
C PRO A 245 -18.46 24.33 4.98
N GLY A 246 -17.43 23.62 5.47
CA GLY A 246 -16.79 23.96 6.74
C GLY A 246 -17.47 23.47 8.04
N GLN A 247 -18.38 22.51 8.01
CA GLN A 247 -18.89 21.86 9.22
C GLN A 247 -18.58 20.36 9.21
N LEU A 248 -17.77 19.95 10.19
CA LEU A 248 -17.59 18.56 10.59
C LEU A 248 -18.91 18.08 11.21
N SER A 249 -19.85 17.56 10.41
CA SER A 249 -21.06 16.95 10.92
C SER A 249 -20.77 15.52 11.35
N GLY A 250 -20.90 15.32 12.65
CA GLY A 250 -20.55 14.12 13.36
C GLY A 250 -21.60 13.03 13.27
N ASP A 251 -21.51 12.19 12.25
CA ASP A 251 -21.93 10.81 12.37
C ASP A 251 -20.67 9.92 12.49
N SER A 252 -19.90 10.21 13.56
CA SER A 252 -18.81 9.36 13.97
C SER A 252 -19.39 8.17 14.72
N VAL A 253 -19.32 6.99 14.12
CA VAL A 253 -19.49 5.74 14.87
C VAL A 253 -18.28 5.64 15.80
N GLN A 254 -18.46 6.07 17.03
CA GLN A 254 -17.44 5.94 18.07
C GLN A 254 -17.43 4.49 18.55
N TYR A 255 -16.45 3.73 18.15
CA TYR A 255 -16.14 2.46 18.79
C TYR A 255 -15.52 2.74 20.15
N ARG A 256 -16.25 2.40 21.22
CA ARG A 256 -15.73 2.47 22.59
C ARG A 256 -14.53 1.54 22.71
N VAL A 257 -13.33 2.10 22.88
CA VAL A 257 -12.15 1.32 23.28
C VAL A 257 -12.48 0.70 24.65
N PRO A 258 -12.39 -0.63 24.83
CA PRO A 258 -12.52 -1.24 26.14
C PRO A 258 -11.41 -0.68 27.03
N THR A 259 -11.78 -0.07 28.16
CA THR A 259 -10.82 0.36 29.17
C THR A 259 -10.03 -0.88 29.62
N PRO A 260 -8.69 -0.83 29.64
CA PRO A 260 -7.91 -1.93 30.20
C PRO A 260 -8.32 -2.15 31.65
N PRO A 261 -8.36 -3.40 32.14
CA PRO A 261 -8.71 -3.68 33.53
C PRO A 261 -7.74 -2.91 34.42
N SER A 262 -8.29 -2.11 35.34
CA SER A 262 -7.56 -1.35 36.34
C SER A 262 -6.61 -2.29 37.08
N GLN A 263 -5.32 -1.98 37.03
CA GLN A 263 -4.32 -2.69 37.83
C GLN A 263 -4.71 -2.55 39.30
N PRO A 264 -4.60 -3.60 40.12
CA PRO A 264 -4.87 -3.51 41.54
C PRO A 264 -3.91 -2.50 42.18
N VAL A 265 -4.48 -1.48 42.81
CA VAL A 265 -3.74 -0.51 43.60
C VAL A 265 -3.08 -1.26 44.75
N PRO A 266 -1.73 -1.18 44.95
CA PRO A 266 -1.09 -1.78 46.11
C PRO A 266 -1.59 -1.09 47.39
N PRO A 267 -1.78 -1.82 48.50
CA PRO A 267 -2.29 -1.24 49.73
C PRO A 267 -1.35 -0.18 50.26
N GLN A 268 -1.84 1.03 50.44
CA GLN A 268 -1.25 2.09 51.21
C GLN A 268 -1.53 1.76 52.70
N ASP A 269 -0.57 1.16 53.37
CA ASP A 269 -0.40 1.22 54.86
C ASP A 269 0.85 0.42 55.23
N ALA A 270 1.96 1.11 55.29
CA ALA A 270 3.10 0.72 56.14
C ALA A 270 3.78 2.01 56.66
N ALA A 271 3.66 2.21 57.95
CA ALA A 271 4.26 3.32 58.69
C ALA A 271 5.81 3.36 58.56
N PRO A 272 6.45 4.55 58.64
CA PRO A 272 7.87 4.69 58.44
C PRO A 272 8.67 4.13 59.62
N ALA A 273 9.68 3.31 59.36
CA ALA A 273 10.69 2.87 60.31
C ALA A 273 11.69 4.00 60.66
N PRO A 274 12.25 4.02 61.89
CA PRO A 274 13.00 5.15 62.39
C PRO A 274 14.43 5.23 61.76
N SER A 275 14.82 6.49 61.54
CA SER A 275 16.09 6.96 61.00
C SER A 275 17.31 6.48 61.83
N ALA A 276 18.27 5.80 61.22
CA ALA A 276 19.61 5.58 61.76
C ALA A 276 20.51 6.78 61.42
N GLN A 277 21.22 7.27 62.41
CA GLN A 277 22.14 8.40 62.35
C GLN A 277 23.43 8.05 61.56
N PRO A 278 24.09 9.02 60.89
CA PRO A 278 25.32 8.79 60.13
C PRO A 278 26.53 8.75 61.01
N GLY A 279 27.31 7.64 60.92
CA GLY A 279 28.62 7.51 61.50
C GLY A 279 29.69 8.31 60.76
N VAL A 280 30.41 9.13 61.49
CA VAL A 280 31.58 9.91 61.08
C VAL A 280 32.73 8.98 60.75
N PHE A 281 33.33 9.07 59.56
CA PHE A 281 34.61 8.44 59.25
C PHE A 281 35.62 9.51 58.83
N GLN A 282 36.76 9.51 59.56
CA GLN A 282 37.91 10.37 59.31
C GLN A 282 38.83 9.81 58.22
N PRO A 283 39.67 10.66 57.58
CA PRO A 283 40.48 10.25 56.43
C PRO A 283 41.88 9.78 56.83
N GLY A 284 42.34 8.74 56.17
CA GLY A 284 43.70 8.28 56.17
C GLY A 284 44.23 8.16 54.76
N ASN A 285 45.30 8.93 54.47
CA ASN A 285 46.11 8.94 53.24
C ASN A 285 47.40 8.08 53.50
N PRO A 286 48.32 7.86 52.56
CA PRO A 286 48.24 7.56 51.09
C PRO A 286 49.12 6.34 50.69
N ALA A 287 49.19 6.09 49.42
CA ALA A 287 50.29 5.46 48.67
C ALA A 287 49.91 4.16 47.90
N GLY A 288 50.15 4.17 46.61
CA GLY A 288 50.30 2.93 45.87
C GLY A 288 49.68 2.97 44.47
N ASN A 289 50.34 3.63 43.50
CA ASN A 289 50.13 3.42 42.08
C ASN A 289 50.73 2.06 41.67
N PRO A 290 50.09 1.23 40.90
CA PRO A 290 50.68 0.93 39.61
C PRO A 290 49.65 0.74 38.46
N ARG A 291 49.98 1.35 37.37
CA ARG A 291 49.77 0.99 35.97
C ARG A 291 48.87 -0.24 35.71
N GLN A 292 47.69 -0.03 35.14
CA GLN A 292 46.98 -1.08 34.41
C GLN A 292 46.94 -0.73 32.92
N THR A 293 47.60 -1.59 32.20
CA THR A 293 47.70 -1.73 30.75
C THR A 293 46.33 -1.92 30.11
N TYR A 294 46.04 -1.11 29.09
CA TYR A 294 44.89 -1.30 28.19
C TYR A 294 45.12 -2.56 27.33
N ASN A 295 44.33 -3.60 27.58
CA ASN A 295 44.21 -4.74 26.68
C ASN A 295 43.23 -4.38 25.55
N ARG A 296 43.79 -4.20 24.38
CA ARG A 296 43.10 -4.07 23.11
C ARG A 296 42.52 -5.44 22.74
N VAL A 297 41.22 -5.62 22.91
CA VAL A 297 40.48 -6.80 22.39
C VAL A 297 40.25 -6.57 20.90
N SER A 298 40.99 -7.29 20.07
CA SER A 298 40.78 -7.39 18.62
C SER A 298 39.60 -8.30 18.36
N VAL A 299 38.49 -7.75 17.92
CA VAL A 299 37.36 -8.52 17.38
C VAL A 299 37.73 -8.93 15.97
N ARG A 300 38.09 -10.18 15.76
CA ARG A 300 38.17 -10.83 14.46
C ARG A 300 36.77 -11.13 14.00
N THR A 301 36.28 -10.41 13.00
CA THR A 301 35.10 -10.79 12.22
C THR A 301 35.52 -11.89 11.23
N GLN A 302 35.04 -13.11 11.46
CA GLN A 302 35.05 -14.17 10.45
C GLN A 302 33.84 -14.02 9.55
N PRO A 303 33.96 -14.18 8.22
CA PRO A 303 32.80 -14.23 7.33
C PRO A 303 32.08 -15.58 7.48
N PRO A 304 30.76 -15.64 7.30
CA PRO A 304 30.01 -16.89 7.37
C PRO A 304 30.33 -17.79 6.17
N ALA A 305 30.47 -19.08 6.47
CA ALA A 305 30.80 -20.14 5.55
C ALA A 305 29.71 -20.36 4.49
N ASN A 306 30.17 -20.54 3.27
CA ASN A 306 29.60 -21.21 2.10
C ASN A 306 28.23 -21.88 2.27
N VAL A 307 27.20 -21.27 1.67
CA VAL A 307 26.00 -21.95 1.23
C VAL A 307 26.31 -22.54 -0.16
N ARG A 308 26.41 -23.87 -0.23
CA ARG A 308 26.55 -24.61 -1.48
C ARG A 308 25.23 -24.57 -2.23
N TYR A 309 25.19 -23.94 -3.39
CA TYR A 309 24.14 -24.14 -4.36
C TYR A 309 24.43 -25.45 -5.11
N SER A 310 23.51 -26.39 -5.06
CA SER A 310 23.50 -27.56 -5.95
C SER A 310 22.96 -27.15 -7.30
N PRO A 311 23.66 -27.44 -8.41
CA PRO A 311 23.12 -27.31 -9.75
C PRO A 311 22.45 -28.63 -10.15
N ALA A 312 21.14 -28.61 -10.33
CA ALA A 312 20.42 -29.70 -10.97
C ALA A 312 19.32 -29.13 -11.86
N TYR A 313 19.65 -28.93 -13.13
CA TYR A 313 18.80 -29.27 -14.25
C TYR A 313 19.59 -29.03 -15.55
N ALA A 314 20.14 -30.12 -16.08
CA ALA A 314 20.59 -30.19 -17.47
C ALA A 314 19.41 -30.71 -18.34
N PRO A 315 19.21 -30.17 -19.57
CA PRO A 315 18.16 -30.69 -20.45
C PRO A 315 18.66 -31.93 -21.17
N GLY A 316 17.94 -33.02 -20.97
CA GLY A 316 18.11 -34.27 -21.72
C GLY A 316 17.53 -34.17 -23.13
N THR A 317 18.35 -34.52 -24.10
CA THR A 317 17.99 -34.83 -25.50
C THR A 317 17.13 -36.09 -25.56
N ALA A 318 15.95 -36.04 -26.20
CA ALA A 318 15.31 -37.25 -26.77
C ALA A 318 14.27 -36.91 -27.83
N HIS A 319 14.59 -37.34 -29.04
CA HIS A 319 13.79 -38.00 -30.09
C HIS A 319 12.50 -37.33 -30.63
N ALA A 320 12.62 -37.11 -31.93
CA ALA A 320 11.57 -36.85 -32.90
C ALA A 320 10.53 -38.00 -32.95
N ALA A 321 9.25 -37.63 -32.96
CA ALA A 321 8.18 -38.39 -33.58
C ALA A 321 7.16 -37.45 -34.19
N ALA A 322 6.99 -37.55 -35.48
CA ALA A 322 6.07 -36.77 -36.31
C ALA A 322 4.60 -37.15 -36.04
N SER A 323 3.68 -36.18 -35.97
CA SER A 323 2.37 -36.31 -36.63
C SER A 323 1.58 -34.99 -36.63
N ARG A 324 1.31 -34.56 -37.85
CA ARG A 324 0.08 -33.99 -38.43
C ARG A 324 -0.59 -32.74 -37.83
N ASN A 325 -0.38 -31.66 -38.59
CA ASN A 325 -1.37 -30.63 -38.98
C ASN A 325 -2.72 -30.58 -38.25
N HIS A 326 -2.88 -29.53 -37.45
CA HIS A 326 -4.13 -28.78 -37.41
C HIS A 326 -3.78 -27.30 -37.11
N ALA A 327 -4.00 -26.44 -38.11
CA ALA A 327 -3.89 -25.01 -37.97
C ALA A 327 -5.09 -24.50 -37.12
N PRO A 328 -4.84 -23.70 -36.07
CA PRO A 328 -5.94 -23.02 -35.39
C PRO A 328 -6.37 -21.79 -36.22
N ALA A 329 -7.68 -21.58 -36.31
CA ALA A 329 -8.33 -20.45 -36.98
C ALA A 329 -7.88 -19.10 -36.38
N PRO A 330 -7.86 -18.01 -37.18
CA PRO A 330 -7.41 -16.72 -36.70
C PRO A 330 -8.38 -16.12 -35.68
N TYR A 331 -7.85 -15.80 -34.50
CA TYR A 331 -8.52 -15.07 -33.44
C TYR A 331 -8.83 -13.62 -33.90
N LYS A 332 -10.13 -13.26 -33.98
CA LYS A 332 -10.57 -11.88 -34.22
C LYS A 332 -10.55 -11.14 -32.88
N PRO A 333 -9.72 -10.09 -32.69
CA PRO A 333 -9.78 -9.28 -31.48
C PRO A 333 -11.07 -8.46 -31.49
N ALA A 334 -11.82 -8.51 -30.39
CA ALA A 334 -12.95 -7.64 -30.13
C ALA A 334 -12.48 -6.18 -30.10
N ARG A 335 -12.84 -5.41 -31.13
CA ARG A 335 -12.66 -3.96 -31.17
C ARG A 335 -13.57 -3.33 -30.12
N ARG A 336 -13.06 -3.04 -28.93
CA ARG A 336 -13.58 -1.95 -28.12
C ARG A 336 -12.85 -0.68 -28.55
N LEU A 337 -13.50 0.05 -29.46
CA LEU A 337 -13.14 1.43 -29.76
C LEU A 337 -13.25 2.25 -28.46
N PHE A 338 -12.13 2.71 -27.96
CA PHE A 338 -12.09 3.87 -27.07
C PHE A 338 -12.50 5.08 -27.91
N SER A 339 -13.77 5.49 -27.80
CA SER A 339 -14.25 6.74 -28.36
C SER A 339 -13.65 7.89 -27.56
N MET A 340 -12.53 8.43 -28.04
CA MET A 340 -12.04 9.76 -27.68
C MET A 340 -12.91 10.80 -28.42
N ARG A 341 -14.11 11.10 -27.91
CA ARG A 341 -14.86 12.29 -28.29
C ARG A 341 -15.28 13.01 -27.02
N GLY A 342 -14.70 14.18 -26.82
CA GLY A 342 -15.25 15.17 -25.92
C GLY A 342 -14.23 15.89 -25.05
N PHE A 343 -13.25 16.59 -25.65
CA PHE A 343 -12.66 17.79 -25.04
C PHE A 343 -11.98 18.62 -26.13
N LEU A 344 -12.80 19.27 -26.96
CA LEU A 344 -12.40 20.49 -27.67
C LEU A 344 -13.35 21.57 -27.22
N GLY A 345 -12.82 22.47 -26.39
CA GLY A 345 -13.50 23.62 -25.90
C GLY A 345 -13.91 24.56 -27.04
N LYS A 346 -15.07 25.15 -26.89
CA LYS A 346 -15.45 26.38 -27.60
C LYS A 346 -14.88 27.53 -26.79
N GLY A 347 -13.85 28.17 -27.32
CA GLY A 347 -13.49 29.55 -27.00
C GLY A 347 -14.13 30.42 -28.10
N ALA A 348 -14.92 31.34 -27.68
CA ALA A 348 -15.21 32.65 -28.28
C ALA A 348 -15.82 33.51 -27.17
#